data_098fb3bb4de52e65c34b72b72ddec4a6
#
_entry.id   098fb3bb4de52e65c34b72b72ddec4a6
#
_cell.length_a   1.000
_cell.length_b   1.000
_cell.length_c   1.000
_cell.angle_alpha   90.00
_cell.angle_beta   90.00
_cell.angle_gamma   90.00
#
_symmetry.space_group_name_H-M   'P 1'
#
loop_
_entity.id
_entity.type
_entity.pdbx_description
1 polymer ?
#
loop_
_entity_poly.entity_id
_entity_poly.type
_entity_poly.pdbx_seq_one_letter_code
_entity_poly.pdbx_strand_id
1 'polypeptide(L)'
;LSKHFRIIVPALPGFGESYNIKSVDNINAMAKSVFQILDKKNIKEFHLLGHSMGGMIVQEMVKISGERINKLICFATGSIGDIPGRFESLDASIEKLESEGIKKTVSRIPPKWFVDGNNAKYYYLCENAVKKITEKTAHDALNAMKNWRGYENLKNIKNETLIIWGDKDASYNFDQVDTLNKNIPNSKFEIFKGCSHNVHLEQPQKFNETVKNFLE
;
A
#
# COMPACT_ATOMS: atom_id res chain seq x y z
N LEU A 1 -16.53 7.71 -0.64
CA LEU A 1 -16.39 6.94 -1.89
C LEU A 1 -17.54 5.95 -2.10
N SER A 2 -17.98 5.20 -1.08
CA SER A 2 -19.04 4.19 -1.19
C SER A 2 -20.40 4.70 -1.67
N LYS A 3 -20.64 6.00 -1.65
CA LYS A 3 -21.83 6.64 -2.25
C LYS A 3 -21.76 6.75 -3.80
N HIS A 4 -20.55 6.62 -4.37
CA HIS A 4 -20.29 6.80 -5.80
C HIS A 4 -19.82 5.52 -6.48
N PHE A 5 -19.15 4.64 -5.75
CA PHE A 5 -18.52 3.43 -6.27
C PHE A 5 -18.89 2.20 -5.45
N ARG A 6 -18.98 1.06 -6.09
CA ARG A 6 -18.93 -0.23 -5.40
C ARG A 6 -17.50 -0.47 -4.94
N ILE A 7 -17.28 -0.52 -3.63
CA ILE A 7 -15.95 -0.69 -3.03
C ILE A 7 -15.72 -2.17 -2.70
N ILE A 8 -14.54 -2.68 -3.06
CA ILE A 8 -14.06 -4.02 -2.71
C ILE A 8 -12.71 -3.86 -2.04
N VAL A 9 -12.62 -4.32 -0.79
CA VAL A 9 -11.39 -4.29 0.02
C VAL A 9 -11.06 -5.73 0.39
N PRO A 10 -10.24 -6.42 -0.42
CA PRO A 10 -9.89 -7.81 -0.13
C PRO A 10 -8.93 -7.90 1.06
N ALA A 11 -9.17 -8.83 1.97
CA ALA A 11 -8.20 -9.20 2.98
C ALA A 11 -7.17 -10.15 2.33
N LEU A 12 -5.90 -9.76 2.38
CA LEU A 12 -4.80 -10.59 1.89
C LEU A 12 -4.61 -11.84 2.76
N PRO A 13 -4.04 -12.93 2.24
CA PRO A 13 -3.72 -14.11 3.04
C PRO A 13 -2.91 -13.78 4.28
N GLY A 14 -3.37 -14.18 5.45
CA GLY A 14 -2.77 -13.87 6.76
C GLY A 14 -3.23 -12.55 7.39
N PHE A 15 -4.01 -11.71 6.68
CA PHE A 15 -4.44 -10.40 7.17
C PHE A 15 -5.95 -10.31 7.40
N GLY A 16 -6.35 -9.45 8.33
CA GLY A 16 -7.75 -9.12 8.59
C GLY A 16 -8.63 -10.36 8.75
N GLU A 17 -9.70 -10.46 7.98
CA GLU A 17 -10.62 -11.61 8.02
C GLU A 17 -10.04 -12.89 7.36
N SER A 18 -8.89 -12.76 6.67
CA SER A 18 -8.14 -13.88 6.11
C SER A 18 -6.97 -14.33 7.00
N TYR A 19 -6.98 -14.00 8.31
CA TYR A 19 -5.89 -14.28 9.25
C TYR A 19 -5.58 -15.79 9.38
N ASN A 20 -6.56 -16.66 9.13
CA ASN A 20 -6.42 -18.13 9.15
C ASN A 20 -5.93 -18.73 7.82
N ILE A 21 -5.81 -17.92 6.77
CA ILE A 21 -5.23 -18.34 5.49
C ILE A 21 -3.72 -18.16 5.59
N LYS A 22 -2.95 -19.16 5.18
CA LYS A 22 -1.49 -19.10 5.20
C LYS A 22 -0.99 -17.86 4.47
N SER A 23 -0.22 -17.02 5.16
CA SER A 23 0.43 -15.83 4.59
C SER A 23 1.43 -16.20 3.49
N VAL A 24 1.72 -15.25 2.62
CA VAL A 24 2.68 -15.40 1.52
C VAL A 24 3.74 -14.30 1.59
N ASP A 25 4.98 -14.64 1.25
CA ASP A 25 6.17 -13.78 1.31
C ASP A 25 6.56 -13.18 -0.05
N ASN A 26 5.58 -13.00 -0.93
CA ASN A 26 5.81 -12.61 -2.32
C ASN A 26 4.69 -11.72 -2.84
N ILE A 27 5.03 -10.54 -3.36
CA ILE A 27 4.07 -9.54 -3.88
C ILE A 27 3.26 -10.09 -5.07
N ASN A 28 3.89 -10.88 -5.97
CA ASN A 28 3.18 -11.48 -7.10
C ASN A 28 2.11 -12.48 -6.63
N ALA A 29 2.41 -13.29 -5.61
CA ALA A 29 1.42 -14.20 -5.03
C ALA A 29 0.26 -13.45 -4.36
N MET A 30 0.54 -12.32 -3.67
CA MET A 30 -0.51 -11.44 -3.13
C MET A 30 -1.39 -10.88 -4.25
N ALA A 31 -0.80 -10.36 -5.33
CA ALA A 31 -1.52 -9.85 -6.51
C ALA A 31 -2.44 -10.93 -7.13
N LYS A 32 -1.94 -12.15 -7.30
CA LYS A 32 -2.74 -13.29 -7.80
C LYS A 32 -3.89 -13.63 -6.86
N SER A 33 -3.71 -13.54 -5.53
CA SER A 33 -4.79 -13.80 -4.58
C SER A 33 -5.94 -12.79 -4.71
N VAL A 34 -5.63 -11.52 -5.02
CA VAL A 34 -6.63 -10.49 -5.29
C VAL A 34 -7.40 -10.80 -6.58
N PHE A 35 -6.72 -11.18 -7.66
CA PHE A 35 -7.38 -11.61 -8.90
C PHE A 35 -8.31 -12.80 -8.69
N GLN A 36 -7.91 -13.80 -7.90
CA GLN A 36 -8.78 -14.94 -7.57
C GLN A 36 -10.10 -14.51 -6.89
N ILE A 37 -10.05 -13.48 -6.03
CA ILE A 37 -11.25 -12.94 -5.39
C ILE A 37 -12.12 -12.20 -6.41
N LEU A 38 -11.52 -11.39 -7.29
CA LEU A 38 -12.24 -10.66 -8.35
C LEU A 38 -12.89 -11.64 -9.35
N ASP A 39 -12.20 -12.69 -9.74
CA ASP A 39 -12.71 -13.72 -10.66
C ASP A 39 -13.87 -14.50 -10.06
N LYS A 40 -13.78 -14.91 -8.79
CA LYS A 40 -14.89 -15.53 -8.05
C LYS A 40 -16.13 -14.63 -7.96
N LYS A 41 -15.93 -13.30 -8.00
CA LYS A 41 -17.00 -12.31 -7.98
C LYS A 41 -17.44 -11.87 -9.39
N ASN A 42 -16.92 -12.48 -10.45
CA ASN A 42 -17.15 -12.14 -11.86
C ASN A 42 -16.86 -10.67 -12.20
N ILE A 43 -15.86 -10.05 -11.55
CA ILE A 43 -15.46 -8.67 -11.80
C ILE A 43 -14.38 -8.66 -12.87
N LYS A 44 -14.72 -8.13 -14.05
CA LYS A 44 -13.83 -8.13 -15.22
C LYS A 44 -12.99 -6.87 -15.29
N GLU A 45 -13.59 -5.71 -15.02
CA GLU A 45 -12.95 -4.41 -15.08
C GLU A 45 -13.18 -3.64 -13.77
N PHE A 46 -12.20 -2.86 -13.36
CA PHE A 46 -12.24 -2.11 -12.10
C PHE A 46 -11.21 -0.98 -12.10
N HIS A 47 -11.41 0.02 -11.23
CA HIS A 47 -10.37 0.93 -10.80
C HIS A 47 -9.58 0.29 -9.64
N LEU A 48 -8.30 0.58 -9.55
CA LEU A 48 -7.43 -0.08 -8.57
C LEU A 48 -6.66 0.95 -7.74
N LEU A 49 -6.72 0.84 -6.41
CA LEU A 49 -5.97 1.66 -5.48
C LEU A 49 -5.13 0.79 -4.56
N GLY A 50 -3.84 1.09 -4.44
CA GLY A 50 -2.93 0.43 -3.51
C GLY A 50 -2.18 1.40 -2.62
N HIS A 51 -2.22 1.18 -1.30
CA HIS A 51 -1.50 1.94 -0.29
C HIS A 51 -0.27 1.17 0.18
N SER A 52 0.89 1.82 0.21
CA SER A 52 2.14 1.26 0.77
C SER A 52 2.51 -0.08 0.10
N MET A 53 2.59 -1.19 0.84
CA MET A 53 2.75 -2.53 0.27
C MET A 53 1.64 -2.85 -0.75
N GLY A 54 0.41 -2.37 -0.52
CA GLY A 54 -0.68 -2.45 -1.49
C GLY A 54 -0.34 -1.76 -2.82
N GLY A 55 0.47 -0.68 -2.79
CA GLY A 55 0.99 -0.01 -3.98
C GLY A 55 1.95 -0.88 -4.80
N MET A 56 2.74 -1.74 -4.16
CA MET A 56 3.56 -2.75 -4.84
C MET A 56 2.67 -3.84 -5.47
N ILE A 57 1.65 -4.27 -4.74
CA ILE A 57 0.68 -5.28 -5.20
C ILE A 57 -0.06 -4.78 -6.44
N VAL A 58 -0.56 -3.55 -6.45
CA VAL A 58 -1.30 -3.02 -7.60
C VAL A 58 -0.40 -2.82 -8.83
N GLN A 59 0.85 -2.44 -8.65
CA GLN A 59 1.83 -2.39 -9.75
C GLN A 59 2.09 -3.80 -10.33
N GLU A 60 2.15 -4.83 -9.49
CA GLU A 60 2.27 -6.22 -9.94
C GLU A 60 0.97 -6.72 -10.62
N MET A 61 -0.21 -6.28 -10.15
CA MET A 61 -1.48 -6.57 -10.80
C MET A 61 -1.56 -5.98 -12.21
N VAL A 62 -1.08 -4.75 -12.42
CA VAL A 62 -0.98 -4.15 -13.77
C VAL A 62 -0.10 -4.99 -14.69
N LYS A 63 1.02 -5.50 -14.20
CA LYS A 63 1.92 -6.37 -14.96
C LYS A 63 1.26 -7.70 -15.35
N ILE A 64 0.38 -8.25 -14.49
CA ILE A 64 -0.31 -9.53 -14.74
C ILE A 64 -1.47 -9.35 -15.72
N SER A 65 -2.30 -8.30 -15.55
CA SER A 65 -3.53 -8.11 -16.34
C SER A 65 -3.97 -6.63 -16.31
N GLY A 66 -3.11 -5.76 -16.83
CA GLY A 66 -3.33 -4.31 -16.83
C GLY A 66 -4.54 -3.85 -17.64
N GLU A 67 -4.96 -4.65 -18.63
CA GLU A 67 -6.14 -4.40 -19.46
C GLU A 67 -7.47 -4.45 -18.69
N ARG A 68 -7.50 -5.10 -17.52
CA ARG A 68 -8.67 -5.13 -16.62
C ARG A 68 -8.76 -3.88 -15.72
N ILE A 69 -7.72 -3.07 -15.68
CA ILE A 69 -7.61 -1.93 -14.77
C ILE A 69 -7.88 -0.64 -15.54
N ASN A 70 -9.01 0.02 -15.25
CA ASN A 70 -9.38 1.25 -15.94
C ASN A 70 -8.49 2.43 -15.52
N LYS A 71 -8.41 2.70 -14.22
CA LYS A 71 -7.52 3.72 -13.64
C LYS A 71 -6.76 3.15 -12.44
N LEU A 72 -5.53 3.58 -12.25
CA LEU A 72 -4.62 3.13 -11.19
C LEU A 72 -4.35 4.26 -10.20
N ILE A 73 -4.33 3.94 -8.91
CA ILE A 73 -3.89 4.86 -7.86
C ILE A 73 -2.78 4.20 -7.04
N CYS A 74 -1.59 4.80 -7.09
CA CYS A 74 -0.43 4.43 -6.28
C CYS A 74 -0.32 5.43 -5.11
N PHE A 75 -0.59 4.96 -3.90
CA PHE A 75 -0.68 5.81 -2.72
C PHE A 75 0.40 5.47 -1.70
N ALA A 76 1.24 6.47 -1.34
CA ALA A 76 2.33 6.36 -0.37
C ALA A 76 3.17 5.08 -0.58
N THR A 77 3.70 4.93 -1.81
CA THR A 77 4.41 3.73 -2.25
C THR A 77 5.57 4.10 -3.19
N GLY A 78 6.42 3.15 -3.51
CA GLY A 78 7.54 3.29 -4.44
C GLY A 78 7.57 2.17 -5.47
N SER A 79 8.66 2.12 -6.24
CA SER A 79 8.91 1.11 -7.27
C SER A 79 9.82 -0.03 -6.82
N ILE A 80 10.35 0.06 -5.61
CA ILE A 80 11.19 -0.97 -4.97
C ILE A 80 10.79 -1.10 -3.50
N GLY A 81 11.02 -2.25 -2.90
CA GLY A 81 10.66 -2.49 -1.51
C GLY A 81 11.73 -2.09 -0.51
N ASP A 82 13.00 -2.31 -0.84
CA ASP A 82 14.13 -1.89 -0.01
C ASP A 82 14.49 -0.43 -0.32
N ILE A 83 13.95 0.50 0.50
CA ILE A 83 13.90 1.93 0.21
C ILE A 83 15.01 2.66 0.99
N PRO A 84 15.98 3.28 0.32
CA PRO A 84 16.95 4.16 0.98
C PRO A 84 16.26 5.32 1.70
N GLY A 85 16.67 5.61 2.93
CA GLY A 85 16.14 6.73 3.71
C GLY A 85 14.79 6.47 4.40
N ARG A 86 14.27 5.25 4.39
CA ARG A 86 13.14 4.84 5.21
C ARG A 86 13.50 4.98 6.70
N PHE A 87 12.53 5.34 7.56
CA PHE A 87 12.73 5.52 9.01
C PHE A 87 13.41 4.31 9.69
N GLU A 88 13.27 3.12 9.14
CA GLU A 88 13.92 1.87 9.55
C GLU A 88 14.01 0.95 8.32
N SER A 89 15.18 0.36 8.04
CA SER A 89 15.33 -0.59 6.95
C SER A 89 14.46 -1.83 7.15
N LEU A 90 14.11 -2.54 6.08
CA LEU A 90 13.32 -3.76 6.19
C LEU A 90 14.11 -4.86 6.91
N ASP A 91 15.44 -4.93 6.74
CA ASP A 91 16.28 -5.86 7.48
C ASP A 91 16.23 -5.58 9.00
N ALA A 92 16.41 -4.33 9.41
CA ALA A 92 16.28 -3.94 10.81
C ALA A 92 14.87 -4.22 11.37
N SER A 93 13.83 -4.05 10.56
CA SER A 93 12.47 -4.38 10.96
C SER A 93 12.27 -5.89 11.17
N ILE A 94 12.89 -6.73 10.32
CA ILE A 94 12.86 -8.20 10.44
C ILE A 94 13.64 -8.63 11.69
N GLU A 95 14.87 -8.17 11.86
CA GLU A 95 15.72 -8.49 13.04
C GLU A 95 15.01 -8.12 14.36
N LYS A 96 14.37 -6.94 14.41
CA LYS A 96 13.59 -6.52 15.58
C LYS A 96 12.33 -7.35 15.79
N LEU A 97 11.65 -7.75 14.72
CA LEU A 97 10.50 -8.64 14.82
C LEU A 97 10.91 -9.99 15.43
N GLU A 98 12.01 -10.57 14.98
CA GLU A 98 12.55 -11.84 15.47
C GLU A 98 13.05 -11.74 16.92
N SER A 99 13.71 -10.65 17.29
CA SER A 99 14.30 -10.47 18.64
C SER A 99 13.32 -9.95 19.68
N GLU A 100 12.38 -9.09 19.29
CA GLU A 100 11.47 -8.38 20.21
C GLU A 100 10.03 -8.91 20.14
N GLY A 101 9.69 -9.63 19.07
CA GLY A 101 8.37 -10.20 18.83
C GLY A 101 7.35 -9.21 18.26
N ILE A 102 6.21 -9.78 17.85
CA ILE A 102 5.15 -9.04 17.14
C ILE A 102 4.56 -7.89 17.98
N LYS A 103 4.38 -8.06 19.27
CA LYS A 103 3.75 -7.03 20.14
C LYS A 103 4.54 -5.72 20.14
N LYS A 104 5.88 -5.77 20.26
CA LYS A 104 6.72 -4.57 20.21
C LYS A 104 6.76 -3.98 18.80
N THR A 105 6.80 -4.82 17.76
CA THR A 105 6.79 -4.38 16.37
C THR A 105 5.53 -3.60 16.03
N VAL A 106 4.34 -4.10 16.37
CA VAL A 106 3.06 -3.42 16.10
C VAL A 106 2.81 -2.19 16.97
N SER A 107 3.49 -2.03 18.09
CA SER A 107 3.43 -0.79 18.88
C SER A 107 4.41 0.28 18.38
N ARG A 108 5.50 -0.10 17.71
CA ARG A 108 6.58 0.78 17.28
C ARG A 108 6.37 1.36 15.87
N ILE A 109 5.90 0.56 14.92
CA ILE A 109 5.82 0.94 13.50
C ILE A 109 4.63 1.85 13.19
N PRO A 110 3.36 1.53 13.53
CA PRO A 110 2.20 2.33 13.15
C PRO A 110 2.22 3.80 13.59
N PRO A 111 2.79 4.19 14.75
CA PRO A 111 2.91 5.60 15.09
C PRO A 111 3.72 6.43 14.07
N LYS A 112 4.67 5.80 13.37
CA LYS A 112 5.48 6.46 12.32
C LYS A 112 4.71 6.79 11.04
N TRP A 113 3.49 6.27 10.90
CA TRP A 113 2.62 6.52 9.75
C TRP A 113 1.75 7.79 9.89
N PHE A 114 1.87 8.50 10.99
CA PHE A 114 1.12 9.73 11.28
C PHE A 114 2.05 10.85 11.72
N VAL A 115 1.69 12.09 11.42
CA VAL A 115 2.42 13.27 11.88
C VAL A 115 2.38 13.34 13.41
N ASP A 116 1.20 13.14 14.00
CA ASP A 116 1.00 13.19 15.46
C ASP A 116 1.22 11.84 16.16
N GLY A 117 1.78 10.87 15.45
CA GLY A 117 2.05 9.54 15.97
C GLY A 117 0.80 8.86 16.53
N ASN A 118 0.91 8.31 17.74
CA ASN A 118 -0.20 7.66 18.44
C ASN A 118 -1.30 8.62 18.96
N ASN A 119 -1.07 9.93 18.90
CA ASN A 119 -2.08 10.94 19.26
C ASN A 119 -2.97 11.31 18.05
N ALA A 120 -2.69 10.80 16.84
CA ALA A 120 -3.50 11.08 15.67
C ALA A 120 -4.95 10.59 15.85
N LYS A 121 -5.92 11.41 15.43
CA LYS A 121 -7.36 11.17 15.63
C LYS A 121 -7.83 9.77 15.23
N TYR A 122 -7.30 9.21 14.17
CA TYR A 122 -7.70 7.91 13.63
C TYR A 122 -6.64 6.81 13.84
N TYR A 123 -5.65 7.03 14.71
CA TYR A 123 -4.62 6.04 15.01
C TYR A 123 -5.20 4.70 15.50
N TYR A 124 -6.29 4.75 16.27
CA TYR A 124 -6.98 3.55 16.78
C TYR A 124 -7.41 2.55 15.68
N LEU A 125 -7.61 3.01 14.43
CA LEU A 125 -7.91 2.13 13.30
C LEU A 125 -6.72 1.24 12.96
N CYS A 126 -5.51 1.80 12.95
CA CYS A 126 -4.27 1.03 12.74
C CYS A 126 -4.02 0.08 13.92
N GLU A 127 -4.19 0.56 15.15
CA GLU A 127 -4.06 -0.26 16.34
C GLU A 127 -5.01 -1.46 16.34
N ASN A 128 -6.25 -1.28 15.91
CA ASN A 128 -7.20 -2.38 15.77
C ASN A 128 -6.85 -3.34 14.63
N ALA A 129 -6.37 -2.83 13.51
CA ALA A 129 -6.00 -3.64 12.34
C ALA A 129 -4.87 -4.62 12.65
N VAL A 130 -3.90 -4.23 13.48
CA VAL A 130 -2.74 -5.08 13.80
C VAL A 130 -2.99 -6.13 14.87
N LYS A 131 -4.14 -6.10 15.57
CA LYS A 131 -4.43 -7.04 16.68
C LYS A 131 -4.45 -8.51 16.27
N LYS A 132 -4.81 -8.80 15.03
CA LYS A 132 -4.93 -10.17 14.49
C LYS A 132 -3.69 -10.62 13.71
N ILE A 133 -2.69 -9.75 13.51
CA ILE A 133 -1.50 -10.11 12.75
C ILE A 133 -0.61 -11.06 13.57
N THR A 134 -0.12 -12.12 12.95
CA THR A 134 0.85 -13.04 13.55
C THR A 134 2.28 -12.61 13.22
N GLU A 135 3.25 -13.07 14.01
CA GLU A 135 4.67 -12.85 13.75
C GLU A 135 5.05 -13.36 12.35
N LYS A 136 4.60 -14.56 12.01
CA LYS A 136 4.81 -15.13 10.68
C LYS A 136 4.24 -14.24 9.56
N THR A 137 3.03 -13.74 9.71
CA THR A 137 2.40 -12.85 8.71
C THR A 137 3.19 -11.56 8.55
N ALA A 138 3.66 -10.97 9.65
CA ALA A 138 4.47 -9.77 9.62
C ALA A 138 5.84 -10.03 8.96
N HIS A 139 6.49 -11.14 9.28
CA HIS A 139 7.75 -11.57 8.67
C HIS A 139 7.61 -11.80 7.16
N ASP A 140 6.57 -12.55 6.74
CA ASP A 140 6.30 -12.80 5.32
C ASP A 140 6.04 -11.48 4.55
N ALA A 141 5.30 -10.53 5.14
CA ALA A 141 5.04 -9.22 4.53
C ALA A 141 6.32 -8.38 4.37
N LEU A 142 7.17 -8.35 5.40
CA LEU A 142 8.45 -7.63 5.35
C LEU A 142 9.36 -8.22 4.26
N ASN A 143 9.44 -9.55 4.17
CA ASN A 143 10.21 -10.25 3.13
C ASN A 143 9.61 -10.00 1.73
N ALA A 144 8.29 -10.06 1.58
CA ALA A 144 7.63 -9.76 0.32
C ALA A 144 7.98 -8.36 -0.19
N MET A 145 7.93 -7.36 0.70
CA MET A 145 8.35 -5.98 0.36
C MET A 145 9.84 -5.92 0.03
N LYS A 146 10.72 -6.42 0.90
CA LYS A 146 12.17 -6.38 0.75
C LYS A 146 12.63 -6.92 -0.61
N ASN A 147 12.07 -8.03 -1.03
CA ASN A 147 12.48 -8.73 -2.25
C ASN A 147 11.82 -8.20 -3.53
N TRP A 148 10.81 -7.31 -3.42
CA TRP A 148 10.09 -6.84 -4.59
C TRP A 148 10.84 -5.73 -5.34
N ARG A 149 10.80 -5.82 -6.66
CA ARG A 149 11.37 -4.86 -7.60
C ARG A 149 10.40 -4.65 -8.76
N GLY A 150 9.84 -3.44 -8.87
CA GLY A 150 8.87 -3.06 -9.90
C GLY A 150 9.37 -1.99 -10.88
N TYR A 151 10.54 -1.39 -10.64
CA TYR A 151 11.05 -0.23 -11.40
C TYR A 151 11.02 -0.45 -12.91
N GLU A 152 11.54 -1.57 -13.39
CA GLU A 152 11.64 -1.88 -14.82
C GLU A 152 10.28 -1.96 -15.53
N ASN A 153 9.21 -2.19 -14.76
CA ASN A 153 7.86 -2.28 -15.31
C ASN A 153 7.11 -0.93 -15.36
N LEU A 154 7.60 0.13 -14.72
CA LEU A 154 6.88 1.42 -14.65
C LEU A 154 6.54 1.97 -16.03
N LYS A 155 7.47 1.93 -16.97
CA LYS A 155 7.28 2.37 -18.37
C LYS A 155 6.21 1.60 -19.15
N ASN A 156 5.83 0.43 -18.66
CA ASN A 156 4.82 -0.44 -19.26
C ASN A 156 3.42 -0.20 -18.68
N ILE A 157 3.28 0.58 -17.60
CA ILE A 157 2.00 0.97 -17.02
C ILE A 157 1.35 1.98 -17.96
N LYS A 158 0.34 1.56 -18.72
CA LYS A 158 -0.39 2.40 -19.69
C LYS A 158 -1.63 3.04 -19.11
N ASN A 159 -2.09 2.55 -17.95
CA ASN A 159 -3.26 3.03 -17.25
C ASN A 159 -3.09 4.50 -16.82
N GLU A 160 -4.16 5.30 -16.92
CA GLU A 160 -4.16 6.61 -16.27
C GLU A 160 -3.91 6.40 -14.78
N THR A 161 -2.85 7.04 -14.26
CA THR A 161 -2.34 6.77 -12.91
C THR A 161 -2.33 8.03 -12.07
N LEU A 162 -2.90 7.96 -10.86
CA LEU A 162 -2.74 8.98 -9.83
C LEU A 162 -1.74 8.49 -8.77
N ILE A 163 -0.77 9.33 -8.48
CA ILE A 163 0.20 9.09 -7.41
C ILE A 163 -0.14 10.04 -6.27
N ILE A 164 -0.36 9.51 -5.06
CA ILE A 164 -0.69 10.29 -3.86
C ILE A 164 0.42 10.11 -2.83
N TRP A 165 0.86 11.21 -2.22
CA TRP A 165 1.90 11.20 -1.20
C TRP A 165 1.73 12.32 -0.18
N GLY A 166 2.06 12.04 1.08
CA GLY A 166 2.15 13.02 2.17
C GLY A 166 3.58 13.52 2.32
N ASP A 167 3.80 14.84 2.40
CA ASP A 167 5.14 15.45 2.44
C ASP A 167 5.90 15.21 3.76
N LYS A 168 5.27 14.56 4.74
CA LYS A 168 5.85 14.12 6.02
C LYS A 168 5.97 12.60 6.12
N ASP A 169 5.80 11.87 5.01
CA ASP A 169 5.92 10.41 5.01
C ASP A 169 7.36 9.99 5.33
N ALA A 170 7.54 9.28 6.44
CA ALA A 170 8.83 8.74 6.88
C ALA A 170 9.13 7.35 6.29
N SER A 171 8.16 6.72 5.61
CA SER A 171 8.30 5.41 4.97
C SER A 171 8.79 5.53 3.53
N TYR A 172 8.25 6.50 2.77
CA TYR A 172 8.60 6.78 1.38
C TYR A 172 8.96 8.26 1.23
N ASN A 173 10.19 8.55 0.85
CA ASN A 173 10.65 9.91 0.58
C ASN A 173 10.20 10.40 -0.80
N PHE A 174 10.41 11.70 -1.06
CA PHE A 174 10.02 12.33 -2.32
C PHE A 174 10.60 11.61 -3.55
N ASP A 175 11.89 11.26 -3.53
CA ASP A 175 12.56 10.66 -4.68
C ASP A 175 11.96 9.30 -5.07
N GLN A 176 11.52 8.50 -4.09
CA GLN A 176 10.85 7.22 -4.33
C GLN A 176 9.50 7.38 -5.03
N VAL A 177 8.74 8.37 -4.61
CA VAL A 177 7.40 8.62 -5.17
C VAL A 177 7.49 9.37 -6.50
N ASP A 178 8.41 10.32 -6.63
CA ASP A 178 8.69 11.03 -7.88
C ASP A 178 9.25 10.09 -8.97
N THR A 179 9.95 9.03 -8.56
CA THR A 179 10.37 7.95 -9.48
C THR A 179 9.16 7.31 -10.18
N LEU A 180 8.04 7.10 -9.48
CA LEU A 180 6.80 6.62 -10.12
C LEU A 180 6.29 7.64 -11.15
N ASN A 181 6.21 8.91 -10.75
CA ASN A 181 5.71 9.99 -11.60
C ASN A 181 6.55 10.20 -12.87
N LYS A 182 7.87 10.11 -12.75
CA LYS A 182 8.78 10.27 -13.88
C LYS A 182 8.77 9.10 -14.87
N ASN A 183 8.44 7.89 -14.41
CA ASN A 183 8.58 6.67 -15.20
C ASN A 183 7.25 6.03 -15.62
N ILE A 184 6.12 6.44 -15.05
CA ILE A 184 4.79 6.02 -15.50
C ILE A 184 4.30 7.05 -16.55
N PRO A 185 4.13 6.69 -17.84
CA PRO A 185 3.90 7.66 -18.92
C PRO A 185 2.65 8.54 -18.76
N ASN A 186 1.60 7.99 -18.14
CA ASN A 186 0.31 8.68 -17.98
C ASN A 186 -0.02 8.87 -16.49
N SER A 187 0.87 9.59 -15.78
CA SER A 187 0.71 9.80 -14.33
C SER A 187 0.42 11.26 -13.97
N LYS A 188 -0.33 11.44 -12.88
CA LYS A 188 -0.55 12.69 -12.17
C LYS A 188 -0.05 12.53 -10.74
N PHE A 189 0.54 13.58 -10.17
CA PHE A 189 1.11 13.53 -8.83
C PHE A 189 0.41 14.54 -7.91
N GLU A 190 -0.20 14.07 -6.84
CA GLU A 190 -0.87 14.88 -5.82
C GLU A 190 -0.12 14.79 -4.49
N ILE A 191 0.36 15.93 -4.00
CA ILE A 191 1.09 16.08 -2.73
C ILE A 191 0.16 16.62 -1.66
N PHE A 192 0.00 15.88 -0.58
CA PHE A 192 -0.75 16.29 0.61
C PHE A 192 0.19 16.93 1.63
N LYS A 193 0.14 18.27 1.71
CA LYS A 193 0.95 19.05 2.63
C LYS A 193 0.56 18.78 4.09
N GLY A 194 1.58 18.60 4.93
CA GLY A 194 1.40 18.34 6.36
C GLY A 194 0.84 16.97 6.70
N CYS A 195 0.88 16.02 5.76
CA CYS A 195 0.45 14.63 5.98
C CYS A 195 1.62 13.66 5.92
N SER A 196 1.53 12.61 6.71
CA SER A 196 2.46 11.49 6.72
C SER A 196 1.97 10.34 5.81
N HIS A 197 2.29 9.11 6.13
CA HIS A 197 2.00 7.91 5.35
C HIS A 197 0.48 7.63 5.21
N ASN A 198 -0.29 7.94 6.24
CA ASN A 198 -1.74 7.69 6.30
C ASN A 198 -2.58 8.92 5.91
N VAL A 199 -2.28 9.56 4.78
CA VAL A 199 -3.00 10.74 4.25
C VAL A 199 -4.52 10.60 4.33
N HIS A 200 -5.06 9.43 3.99
CA HIS A 200 -6.50 9.13 4.00
C HIS A 200 -7.13 9.17 5.40
N LEU A 201 -6.34 9.06 6.45
CA LEU A 201 -6.76 9.22 7.84
C LEU A 201 -6.46 10.62 8.40
N GLU A 202 -5.45 11.30 7.87
CA GLU A 202 -5.07 12.65 8.30
C GLU A 202 -5.91 13.72 7.60
N GLN A 203 -6.21 13.58 6.31
CA GLN A 203 -7.07 14.50 5.54
C GLN A 203 -8.16 13.74 4.75
N PRO A 204 -9.10 13.06 5.44
CA PRO A 204 -10.05 12.12 4.80
C PRO A 204 -10.98 12.79 3.78
N GLN A 205 -11.41 14.03 4.00
CA GLN A 205 -12.29 14.75 3.07
C GLN A 205 -11.55 15.02 1.75
N LYS A 206 -10.39 15.70 1.83
CA LYS A 206 -9.56 16.00 0.66
C LYS A 206 -9.15 14.74 -0.07
N PHE A 207 -8.74 13.68 0.65
CA PHE A 207 -8.37 12.40 0.04
C PHE A 207 -9.53 11.80 -0.76
N ASN A 208 -10.71 11.75 -0.18
CA ASN A 208 -11.90 11.21 -0.85
C ASN A 208 -12.30 12.04 -2.08
N GLU A 209 -12.23 13.35 -2.02
CA GLU A 209 -12.49 14.24 -3.15
C GLU A 209 -11.48 14.03 -4.28
N THR A 210 -10.18 13.99 -3.94
CA THR A 210 -9.10 13.75 -4.91
C THR A 210 -9.29 12.41 -5.63
N VAL A 211 -9.55 11.33 -4.88
CA VAL A 211 -9.78 10.00 -5.45
C VAL A 211 -11.03 9.98 -6.30
N LYS A 212 -12.14 10.54 -5.82
CA LYS A 212 -13.39 10.62 -6.56
C LYS A 212 -13.21 11.35 -7.90
N ASN A 213 -12.66 12.57 -7.86
CA ASN A 213 -12.47 13.40 -9.06
C ASN A 213 -11.54 12.74 -10.09
N PHE A 214 -10.58 11.95 -9.62
CA PHE A 214 -9.72 11.19 -10.52
C PHE A 214 -10.43 9.99 -11.16
N LEU A 215 -11.30 9.30 -10.43
CA LEU A 215 -11.96 8.09 -10.91
C LEU A 215 -13.18 8.38 -11.82
N GLU A 216 -13.84 9.50 -11.64
CA GLU A 216 -14.90 10.03 -12.55
C GLU A 216 -14.27 10.59 -13.84
#